data_efb9bb152c9eb61bfa4d509025236ec3
#
_entry.id   efb9bb152c9eb61bfa4d509025236ec3
#
_cell.length_a   1.000
_cell.length_b   1.000
_cell.length_c   1.000
_cell.angle_alpha   90.00
_cell.angle_beta   90.00
_cell.angle_gamma   90.00
#
_symmetry.space_group_name_H-M   'P 1'
#
loop_
_entity.id
_entity.type
_entity.pdbx_description
1 polymer ?
#
loop_
_entity_poly.entity_id
_entity_poly.type
_entity_poly.pdbx_seq_one_letter_code
_entity_poly.pdbx_strand_id
1 'polypeptide(L)'
;MVQYSPSVDRAFAALADPTRRAVLERLVTGSATISELAEPFGMSLTGMKKHLRLLEEAELVTTEKIGRVRTCTLVPYAFEGISTWLQRLDRFAHVVERTKGAP
;
A
#
# COMPACT_ATOMS: atom_id res chain seq x y z
N MET A 1 3.25 24.39 -11.09
CA MET A 1 3.93 24.21 -9.80
C MET A 1 3.83 22.77 -9.32
N VAL A 2 4.95 22.21 -8.94
CA VAL A 2 4.97 20.83 -8.42
C VAL A 2 4.55 20.87 -6.94
N GLN A 3 3.57 20.04 -6.61
CA GLN A 3 3.18 19.86 -5.22
C GLN A 3 3.85 18.61 -4.68
N TYR A 4 4.50 18.75 -3.55
CA TYR A 4 5.13 17.63 -2.88
C TYR A 4 4.20 17.08 -1.82
N SER A 5 3.97 15.77 -1.86
CA SER A 5 3.19 15.08 -0.85
C SER A 5 3.99 13.90 -0.34
N PRO A 6 4.72 14.07 0.77
CA PRO A 6 5.55 12.99 1.32
C PRO A 6 4.77 11.71 1.59
N SER A 7 3.52 11.81 2.01
CA SER A 7 2.70 10.62 2.27
C SER A 7 2.37 9.87 0.97
N VAL A 8 2.06 10.58 -0.10
CA VAL A 8 1.81 9.96 -1.41
C VAL A 8 3.08 9.31 -1.94
N ASP A 9 4.21 10.01 -1.83
CA ASP A 9 5.50 9.49 -2.28
C ASP A 9 5.89 8.21 -1.55
N ARG A 10 5.72 8.16 -0.23
CA ARG A 10 6.01 6.97 0.57
C ARG A 10 5.08 5.82 0.20
N ALA A 11 3.81 6.12 -0.06
CA ALA A 11 2.85 5.10 -0.46
C ALA A 11 3.26 4.48 -1.79
N PHE A 12 3.63 5.27 -2.80
CA PHE A 12 4.10 4.75 -4.07
C PHE A 12 5.38 3.95 -3.92
N ALA A 13 6.32 4.43 -3.11
CA ALA A 13 7.56 3.70 -2.85
C ALA A 13 7.25 2.33 -2.21
N ALA A 14 6.34 2.30 -1.24
CA ALA A 14 5.94 1.05 -0.60
C ALA A 14 5.28 0.09 -1.59
N LEU A 15 4.49 0.62 -2.52
CA LEU A 15 3.79 -0.19 -3.53
C LEU A 15 4.69 -0.65 -4.66
N ALA A 16 5.93 -0.17 -4.74
CA ALA A 16 6.85 -0.53 -5.81
C ALA A 16 7.36 -1.98 -5.71
N ASP A 17 7.16 -2.65 -4.60
CA ASP A 17 7.61 -4.01 -4.38
C ASP A 17 6.46 -5.01 -4.45
N PRO A 18 6.58 -6.10 -5.25
CA PRO A 18 5.48 -7.06 -5.40
C PRO A 18 5.12 -7.79 -4.11
N THR A 19 6.10 -8.06 -3.24
CA THR A 19 5.81 -8.70 -1.95
C THR A 19 4.95 -7.81 -1.08
N ARG A 20 5.30 -6.52 -1.00
CA ARG A 20 4.51 -5.57 -0.21
C ARG A 20 3.09 -5.42 -0.76
N ARG A 21 2.93 -5.39 -2.09
CA ARG A 21 1.59 -5.35 -2.69
C ARG A 21 0.76 -6.58 -2.30
N ALA A 22 1.38 -7.77 -2.35
CA ALA A 22 0.69 -9.01 -1.97
C ALA A 22 0.30 -9.02 -0.49
N VAL A 23 1.14 -8.47 0.38
CA VAL A 23 0.83 -8.32 1.80
C VAL A 23 -0.41 -7.45 1.99
N LEU A 24 -0.46 -6.31 1.31
CA LEU A 24 -1.61 -5.42 1.39
C LEU A 24 -2.89 -6.10 0.92
N GLU A 25 -2.82 -6.83 -0.19
CA GLU A 25 -3.97 -7.59 -0.70
C GLU A 25 -4.46 -8.61 0.32
N ARG A 26 -3.54 -9.29 0.99
CA ARG A 26 -3.91 -10.23 2.05
C ARG A 26 -4.61 -9.53 3.21
N LEU A 27 -4.12 -8.35 3.60
CA LEU A 27 -4.65 -7.59 4.73
C LEU A 27 -6.04 -7.00 4.46
N VAL A 28 -6.43 -6.89 3.19
CA VAL A 28 -7.80 -6.46 2.85
C VAL A 28 -8.82 -7.46 3.39
N THR A 29 -8.46 -8.74 3.48
CA THR A 29 -9.35 -9.78 4.00
C THR A 29 -9.38 -9.87 5.53
N GLY A 30 -8.51 -9.13 6.20
CA GLY A 30 -8.44 -9.11 7.66
C GLY A 30 -7.01 -9.05 8.16
N SER A 31 -6.87 -8.73 9.44
CA SER A 31 -5.57 -8.68 10.10
C SER A 31 -4.87 -10.03 10.05
N ALA A 32 -3.55 -10.00 10.10
CA ALA A 32 -2.73 -11.21 10.07
C ALA A 32 -1.49 -11.02 10.93
N THR A 33 -0.98 -12.11 11.48
CA THR A 33 0.28 -12.10 12.21
C THR A 33 1.44 -12.02 11.22
N ILE A 34 2.62 -11.62 11.70
CA ILE A 34 3.81 -11.58 10.84
C ILE A 34 4.10 -12.97 10.28
N SER A 35 3.94 -14.02 11.11
CA SER A 35 4.15 -15.41 10.68
C SER A 35 3.20 -15.79 9.55
N GLU A 36 1.93 -15.45 9.67
CA GLU A 36 0.93 -15.71 8.64
C GLU A 36 1.25 -14.98 7.33
N LEU A 37 1.81 -13.77 7.43
CA LEU A 37 2.20 -13.02 6.24
C LEU A 37 3.47 -13.57 5.59
N ALA A 38 4.42 -14.06 6.39
CA ALA A 38 5.69 -14.56 5.89
C ALA A 38 5.57 -15.94 5.23
N GLU A 39 4.70 -16.79 5.74
CA GLU A 39 4.58 -18.19 5.33
C GLU A 39 4.35 -18.37 3.83
N PRO A 40 3.38 -17.70 3.19
CA PRO A 40 3.13 -17.90 1.76
C PRO A 40 4.32 -17.57 0.85
N PHE A 41 5.25 -16.74 1.32
CA PHE A 41 6.41 -16.32 0.54
C PHE A 41 7.66 -17.14 0.86
N GLY A 42 7.57 -18.09 1.81
CA GLY A 42 8.76 -18.80 2.28
C GLY A 42 9.79 -17.86 2.89
N MET A 43 9.35 -16.76 3.46
CA MET A 43 10.22 -15.68 3.93
C MET A 43 10.44 -15.80 5.44
N SER A 44 11.63 -15.37 5.89
CA SER A 44 11.92 -15.30 7.32
C SER A 44 11.10 -14.18 7.97
N LEU A 45 10.90 -14.28 9.29
CA LEU A 45 10.24 -13.22 10.05
C LEU A 45 11.00 -11.90 9.92
N THR A 46 12.34 -11.96 9.95
CA THR A 46 13.18 -10.77 9.81
C THR A 46 12.97 -10.10 8.47
N GLY A 47 12.90 -10.88 7.40
CA GLY A 47 12.63 -10.37 6.05
C GLY A 47 11.25 -9.72 5.95
N MET A 48 10.23 -10.38 6.49
CA MET A 48 8.88 -9.85 6.48
C MET A 48 8.79 -8.56 7.32
N LYS A 49 9.47 -8.50 8.46
CA LYS A 49 9.48 -7.30 9.29
C LYS A 49 10.01 -6.07 8.56
N LYS A 50 11.01 -6.26 7.69
CA LYS A 50 11.54 -5.16 6.88
C LYS A 50 10.49 -4.60 5.92
N HIS A 51 9.74 -5.49 5.27
CA HIS A 51 8.66 -5.08 4.38
C HIS A 51 7.54 -4.37 5.14
N LEU A 52 7.17 -4.90 6.31
CA LEU A 52 6.13 -4.31 7.13
C LEU A 52 6.52 -2.95 7.67
N ARG A 53 7.81 -2.76 7.98
CA ARG A 53 8.28 -1.45 8.45
C ARG A 53 8.11 -0.38 7.38
N LEU A 54 8.40 -0.69 6.12
CA LEU A 54 8.21 0.25 5.02
C LEU A 54 6.73 0.58 4.81
N LEU A 55 5.86 -0.42 4.94
CA LEU A 55 4.42 -0.21 4.87
C LEU A 55 3.90 0.63 6.04
N GLU A 56 4.46 0.42 7.22
CA GLU A 56 4.09 1.16 8.42
C GLU A 56 4.56 2.61 8.33
N GLU A 57 5.79 2.84 7.83
CA GLU A 57 6.31 4.19 7.62
C GLU A 57 5.48 4.96 6.58
N ALA A 58 4.91 4.25 5.62
CA ALA A 58 4.01 4.83 4.63
C ALA A 58 2.58 5.00 5.15
N GLU A 59 2.34 4.62 6.41
CA GLU A 59 1.03 4.72 7.06
C GLU A 59 -0.05 3.87 6.37
N LEU A 60 0.36 2.79 5.70
CA LEU A 60 -0.57 1.88 5.05
C LEU A 60 -1.04 0.76 5.98
N VAL A 61 -0.21 0.41 6.97
CA VAL A 61 -0.54 -0.62 7.96
C VAL A 61 -0.14 -0.14 9.35
N THR A 62 -0.75 -0.76 10.35
CA THR A 62 -0.32 -0.63 11.75
C THR A 62 0.03 -2.01 12.26
N THR A 63 0.98 -2.08 13.19
CA THR A 63 1.30 -3.33 13.86
C THR A 63 1.09 -3.16 15.36
N GLU A 64 0.58 -4.21 15.99
CA GLU A 64 0.34 -4.22 17.41
C GLU A 64 0.87 -5.53 17.99
N LYS A 65 1.66 -5.41 19.05
CA LYS A 65 2.21 -6.58 19.72
C LYS A 65 1.38 -6.88 20.97
N ILE A 66 0.78 -8.07 20.99
CA ILE A 66 0.03 -8.56 22.14
C ILE A 66 0.72 -9.83 22.62
N GLY A 67 1.36 -9.75 23.80
CA GLY A 67 2.21 -10.84 24.27
C GLY A 67 3.40 -11.02 23.35
N ARG A 68 3.55 -12.21 22.78
CA ARG A 68 4.64 -12.53 21.84
C ARG A 68 4.23 -12.43 20.39
N VAL A 69 2.95 -12.09 20.15
CA VAL A 69 2.40 -12.09 18.80
C VAL A 69 2.28 -10.65 18.30
N ARG A 70 2.82 -10.39 17.13
CA ARG A 70 2.67 -9.10 16.46
C ARG A 70 1.67 -9.28 15.30
N THR A 71 0.61 -8.49 15.37
CA THR A 71 -0.47 -8.51 14.37
C THR A 71 -0.41 -7.24 13.51
N CYS A 72 -0.59 -7.42 12.22
CA CYS A 72 -0.58 -6.33 11.24
C CYS A 72 -1.99 -6.10 10.72
N THR A 73 -2.39 -4.85 10.64
CA THR A 73 -3.73 -4.45 10.20
C THR A 73 -3.62 -3.33 9.18
N LEU A 74 -4.44 -3.39 8.14
CA LEU A 74 -4.52 -2.33 7.15
C LEU A 74 -5.13 -1.08 7.78
N VAL A 75 -4.52 0.09 7.51
CA VAL A 75 -5.06 1.35 8.00
C VAL A 75 -6.30 1.71 7.18
N PRO A 76 -7.45 1.98 7.83
CA PRO A 76 -8.64 2.42 7.09
C PRO A 76 -8.36 3.68 6.28
N TYR A 77 -8.85 3.71 5.04
CA TYR A 77 -8.69 4.85 4.14
C TYR A 77 -7.22 5.17 3.79
N ALA A 78 -6.32 4.20 3.99
CA ALA A 78 -4.88 4.40 3.76
C ALA A 78 -4.55 4.83 2.33
N PHE A 79 -5.36 4.43 1.36
CA PHE A 79 -5.11 4.68 -0.06
C PHE A 79 -5.91 5.86 -0.61
N GLU A 80 -6.60 6.61 0.25
CA GLU A 80 -7.45 7.70 -0.20
C GLU A 80 -6.69 8.76 -1.01
N GLY A 81 -5.51 9.17 -0.53
CA GLY A 81 -4.69 10.14 -1.24
C GLY A 81 -4.25 9.66 -2.61
N ILE A 82 -3.77 8.43 -2.69
CA ILE A 82 -3.35 7.81 -3.96
C ILE A 82 -4.56 7.67 -4.88
N SER A 83 -5.66 7.17 -4.34
CA SER A 83 -6.88 6.96 -5.10
C SER A 83 -7.38 8.27 -5.72
N THR A 84 -7.39 9.34 -4.95
CA THR A 84 -7.78 10.66 -5.43
C THR A 84 -6.87 11.13 -6.57
N TRP A 85 -5.55 10.95 -6.40
CA TRP A 85 -4.59 11.34 -7.42
C TRP A 85 -4.77 10.53 -8.70
N LEU A 86 -4.95 9.22 -8.57
CA LEU A 86 -5.17 8.34 -9.71
C LEU A 86 -6.47 8.68 -10.44
N GLN A 87 -7.51 9.02 -9.69
CA GLN A 87 -8.78 9.44 -10.28
C GLN A 87 -8.64 10.72 -11.09
N ARG A 88 -7.79 11.65 -10.65
CA ARG A 88 -7.49 12.85 -11.41
C ARG A 88 -6.85 12.52 -12.75
N LEU A 89 -5.88 11.58 -12.75
CA LEU A 89 -5.23 11.15 -13.98
C LEU A 89 -6.20 10.47 -14.93
N ASP A 90 -7.04 9.58 -14.39
CA ASP A 90 -8.05 8.91 -15.20
C ASP A 90 -9.02 9.90 -15.84
N ARG A 91 -9.46 10.87 -15.07
CA ARG A 91 -10.37 11.90 -15.56
C ARG A 91 -9.72 12.72 -16.68
N PHE A 92 -8.46 13.09 -16.48
CA PHE A 92 -7.71 13.85 -17.51
C PHE A 92 -7.49 13.01 -18.76
N ALA A 93 -7.08 11.76 -18.61
CA ALA A 93 -6.86 10.85 -19.73
C ALA A 93 -8.15 10.64 -20.51
N HIS A 94 -9.27 10.54 -19.82
CA HIS A 94 -10.57 10.37 -20.44
C HIS A 94 -10.95 11.58 -21.30
N VAL A 95 -10.70 12.78 -20.79
CA VAL A 95 -10.94 14.03 -21.53
C VAL A 95 -10.07 14.09 -22.79
N VAL A 96 -8.77 13.77 -22.66
CA VAL A 96 -7.84 13.79 -23.78
C VAL A 96 -8.26 12.77 -24.85
N GLU A 97 -8.67 11.60 -24.45
CA GLU A 97 -9.13 10.57 -25.38
C GLU A 97 -10.38 11.00 -26.12
N ARG A 98 -11.34 11.60 -25.42
CA ARG A 98 -12.56 12.11 -26.04
C ARG A 98 -12.27 13.21 -27.05
N THR A 99 -11.35 14.12 -26.71
CA THR A 99 -10.94 15.20 -27.61
C THR A 99 -10.21 14.64 -28.83
N LYS A 100 -9.33 13.67 -28.60
CA LYS A 100 -8.54 13.04 -29.68
C LYS A 100 -9.42 12.25 -30.64
N GLY A 101 -10.49 11.67 -30.13
CA GLY A 101 -11.43 10.92 -30.96
C GLY A 101 -12.43 11.77 -31.71
N ALA A 102 -12.48 13.08 -31.47
CA ALA A 102 -13.40 13.97 -32.16
C ALA A 102 -12.99 14.19 -33.59
N PRO A 103 -13.91 14.10 -34.52
CA PRO A 103 -13.62 14.38 -35.94
C PRO A 103 -13.31 15.85 -36.20
#